data_f2aff6283e5f597fe298cf6ffbb9a699
#
_entry.id   f2aff6283e5f597fe298cf6ffbb9a699
#
_cell.length_a   1.000
_cell.length_b   1.000
_cell.length_c   1.000
_cell.angle_alpha   90.00
_cell.angle_beta   90.00
_cell.angle_gamma   90.00
#
_symmetry.space_group_name_H-M   'P 1'
#
loop_
_entity.id
_entity.type
_entity.pdbx_description
1 polymer ?
#
loop_
_entity_poly.entity_id
_entity_poly.type
_entity_poly.pdbx_seq_one_letter_code
_entity_poly.pdbx_strand_id
1 'polypeptide(L)'
;MGAKTVAGVDGRMWSVRRSVAWSLPATDDDFEHDVDGGRGAAVLILSSLFLFWVIIIVWSPSGVHVPWYIWIVATLIVMFFPIRWWLRRPWTVVAETEGDYDQKQPAERWTGLIRGGSRAREEMRIVVRRLRTQGTPGHADSPLQPVN
;
A
#
# COMPACT_ATOMS: atom_id res chain seq x y z
N MET A 1 6.61 -8.05 6.59
CA MET A 1 5.17 -8.25 6.90
C MET A 1 5.10 -8.51 8.39
N GLY A 2 4.39 -7.65 9.14
CA GLY A 2 4.31 -7.79 10.60
C GLY A 2 2.87 -8.05 11.02
N ALA A 3 2.60 -9.24 11.51
CA ALA A 3 1.39 -9.54 12.28
C ALA A 3 1.68 -9.25 13.75
N LYS A 4 0.72 -8.70 14.47
CA LYS A 4 0.82 -8.46 15.91
C LYS A 4 -0.42 -9.03 16.58
N THR A 5 -0.20 -9.94 17.51
CA THR A 5 -1.26 -10.51 18.35
C THR A 5 -1.42 -9.65 19.60
N VAL A 6 -2.66 -9.32 19.96
CA VAL A 6 -3.00 -8.45 21.07
C VAL A 6 -4.20 -9.03 21.80
N ALA A 7 -4.13 -9.11 23.13
CA ALA A 7 -5.28 -9.39 23.94
C ALA A 7 -6.16 -8.13 24.04
N GLY A 8 -7.42 -8.25 23.67
CA GLY A 8 -8.42 -7.21 23.84
C GLY A 8 -8.85 -7.08 25.30
N VAL A 9 -9.50 -5.98 25.65
CA VAL A 9 -10.10 -5.79 26.98
C VAL A 9 -11.23 -6.78 27.25
N ASP A 10 -11.83 -7.30 26.18
CA ASP A 10 -12.85 -8.35 26.17
C ASP A 10 -12.31 -9.76 26.38
N GLY A 11 -10.99 -9.90 26.61
CA GLY A 11 -10.30 -11.18 26.77
C GLY A 11 -10.01 -11.92 25.47
N ARG A 12 -10.53 -11.46 24.32
CA ARG A 12 -10.29 -12.10 23.03
C ARG A 12 -8.88 -11.81 22.49
N MET A 13 -8.31 -12.79 21.80
CA MET A 13 -7.03 -12.63 21.12
C MET A 13 -7.26 -12.09 19.70
N TRP A 14 -6.74 -10.90 19.42
CA TRP A 14 -6.82 -10.26 18.13
C TRP A 14 -5.50 -10.37 17.37
N SER A 15 -5.60 -10.79 16.12
CA SER A 15 -4.48 -10.76 15.17
C SER A 15 -4.61 -9.54 14.26
N VAL A 16 -3.72 -8.58 14.40
CA VAL A 16 -3.68 -7.38 13.55
C VAL A 16 -2.51 -7.50 12.59
N ARG A 17 -2.81 -7.49 11.30
CA ARG A 17 -1.81 -7.61 10.24
C ARG A 17 -1.97 -6.50 9.21
N ARG A 18 -0.88 -6.17 8.56
CA ARG A 18 -0.87 -5.25 7.41
C ARG A 18 -0.18 -5.92 6.23
N SER A 19 -0.73 -5.71 5.06
CA SER A 19 -0.16 -6.20 3.80
C SER A 19 -0.30 -5.16 2.71
N VAL A 20 0.55 -5.24 1.70
CA VAL A 20 0.40 -4.40 0.51
C VAL A 20 -0.70 -5.01 -0.36
N ALA A 21 -1.67 -4.22 -0.74
CA ALA A 21 -2.72 -4.64 -1.66
C ALA A 21 -2.18 -4.67 -3.09
N TRP A 22 -1.67 -5.82 -3.52
CA TRP A 22 -1.09 -5.98 -4.86
C TRP A 22 -2.12 -6.03 -5.98
N SER A 23 -3.34 -6.45 -5.67
CA SER A 23 -4.42 -6.64 -6.63
C SER A 23 -5.20 -5.37 -6.95
N LEU A 24 -5.10 -4.34 -6.10
CA LEU A 24 -5.83 -3.10 -6.31
C LEU A 24 -4.98 -2.08 -7.07
N PRO A 25 -5.59 -1.33 -7.98
CA PRO A 25 -4.92 -0.21 -8.64
C PRO A 25 -4.52 0.83 -7.58
N ALA A 26 -3.41 1.52 -7.82
CA ALA A 26 -2.89 2.52 -6.88
C ALA A 26 -3.79 3.77 -6.76
N THR A 27 -4.75 3.91 -7.66
CA THR A 27 -5.60 5.09 -7.82
C THR A 27 -6.99 4.70 -8.26
N ASP A 28 -7.97 4.68 -7.35
CA ASP A 28 -9.38 4.61 -7.73
C ASP A 28 -9.99 6.00 -7.98
N ASP A 29 -9.36 7.10 -7.52
CA ASP A 29 -9.95 8.44 -7.59
C ASP A 29 -9.38 9.35 -8.69
N ASP A 30 -8.26 8.97 -9.34
CA ASP A 30 -7.64 9.83 -10.35
C ASP A 30 -8.04 9.47 -11.79
N PHE A 31 -8.86 8.44 -11.99
CA PHE A 31 -9.27 7.99 -13.34
C PHE A 31 -10.78 7.75 -13.44
N GLU A 32 -11.58 8.73 -13.00
CA GLU A 32 -13.03 8.70 -13.22
C GLU A 32 -13.42 9.11 -14.67
N HIS A 33 -12.45 9.31 -15.53
CA HIS A 33 -12.66 9.53 -16.96
C HIS A 33 -11.86 8.57 -17.82
N ASP A 34 -12.58 7.51 -18.26
CA ASP A 34 -12.51 6.93 -19.60
C ASP A 34 -11.16 6.42 -20.15
N VAL A 35 -10.31 5.85 -19.35
CA VAL A 35 -9.39 4.88 -19.93
C VAL A 35 -9.31 3.69 -18.98
N ASP A 36 -9.75 2.56 -19.44
CA ASP A 36 -9.47 1.24 -18.88
C ASP A 36 -7.93 1.00 -18.96
N GLY A 37 -7.20 1.97 -18.42
CA GLY A 37 -5.75 2.10 -18.33
C GLY A 37 -5.23 1.23 -17.23
N GLY A 38 -5.64 -0.06 -17.24
CA GLY A 38 -5.15 -1.06 -16.36
C GLY A 38 -3.62 -1.11 -16.36
N ARG A 39 -3.06 -1.97 -15.54
CA ARG A 39 -1.62 -2.23 -15.38
C ARG A 39 -0.81 -2.18 -16.68
N GLY A 40 -1.44 -2.44 -17.84
CA GLY A 40 -0.83 -2.41 -19.15
C GLY A 40 -0.28 -1.04 -19.56
N ALA A 41 -1.05 0.03 -19.39
CA ALA A 41 -0.62 1.38 -19.80
C ALA A 41 0.57 1.87 -18.96
N ALA A 42 0.54 1.67 -17.64
CA ALA A 42 1.64 2.05 -16.77
C ALA A 42 2.93 1.25 -17.07
N VAL A 43 2.79 -0.06 -17.34
CA VAL A 43 3.91 -0.92 -17.74
C VAL A 43 4.48 -0.50 -19.09
N LEU A 44 3.63 -0.17 -20.07
CA LEU A 44 4.07 0.30 -21.39
C LEU A 44 4.83 1.62 -21.28
N ILE A 45 4.34 2.58 -20.52
CA ILE A 45 5.01 3.87 -20.32
C ILE A 45 6.36 3.68 -19.63
N LEU A 46 6.42 2.90 -18.55
CA LEU A 46 7.65 2.62 -17.84
C LEU A 46 8.66 1.86 -18.69
N SER A 47 8.19 0.88 -19.48
CA SER A 47 9.03 0.12 -20.41
C SER A 47 9.57 1.01 -21.53
N SER A 48 8.74 1.91 -22.06
CA SER A 48 9.15 2.88 -23.10
C SER A 48 10.20 3.85 -22.57
N LEU A 49 10.00 4.38 -21.37
CA LEU A 49 10.96 5.27 -20.72
C LEU A 49 12.29 4.56 -20.43
N PHE A 50 12.23 3.33 -19.94
CA PHE A 50 13.40 2.53 -19.68
C PHE A 50 14.15 2.20 -20.98
N LEU A 51 13.42 1.78 -22.01
CA LEU A 51 14.01 1.51 -23.33
C LEU A 51 14.66 2.75 -23.92
N PHE A 52 13.98 3.89 -23.85
CA PHE A 52 14.52 5.16 -24.31
C PHE A 52 15.82 5.52 -23.57
N TRP A 53 15.85 5.33 -22.25
CA TRP A 53 17.05 5.55 -21.42
C TRP A 53 18.20 4.63 -21.84
N VAL A 54 17.93 3.34 -22.07
CA VAL A 54 18.93 2.38 -22.57
C VAL A 54 19.46 2.77 -23.95
N ILE A 55 18.57 3.21 -24.86
CA ILE A 55 18.96 3.67 -26.20
C ILE A 55 19.90 4.87 -26.10
N ILE A 56 19.64 5.84 -25.23
CA ILE A 56 20.51 7.00 -25.03
C ILE A 56 21.90 6.56 -24.53
N ILE A 57 21.94 5.59 -23.61
CA ILE A 57 23.23 5.06 -23.09
C ILE A 57 24.03 4.37 -24.19
N VAL A 58 23.38 3.50 -24.95
CA VAL A 58 24.05 2.65 -25.96
C VAL A 58 24.41 3.44 -27.22
N TRP A 59 23.57 4.39 -27.58
CA TRP A 59 23.73 5.18 -28.82
C TRP A 59 24.39 6.54 -28.58
N SER A 60 25.07 6.76 -27.48
CA SER A 60 25.90 7.99 -27.33
C SER A 60 27.01 7.97 -28.35
N PRO A 61 26.97 8.82 -29.42
CA PRO A 61 28.03 8.85 -30.40
C PRO A 61 29.36 9.18 -29.71
N SER A 62 30.41 8.52 -30.08
CA SER A 62 31.76 8.66 -29.46
C SER A 62 32.38 10.07 -29.50
N GLY A 63 31.68 11.03 -30.15
CA GLY A 63 32.07 12.44 -30.22
C GLY A 63 31.26 13.40 -29.34
N VAL A 64 30.21 12.93 -28.67
CA VAL A 64 29.37 13.78 -27.84
C VAL A 64 29.72 13.60 -26.38
N HIS A 65 30.30 14.61 -25.77
CA HIS A 65 30.61 14.63 -24.33
C HIS A 65 29.36 15.04 -23.56
N VAL A 66 28.60 14.03 -23.09
CA VAL A 66 27.42 14.28 -22.24
C VAL A 66 27.89 14.55 -20.81
N PRO A 67 27.65 15.72 -20.24
CA PRO A 67 28.00 16.02 -18.87
C PRO A 67 27.35 15.05 -17.88
N TRP A 68 28.11 14.64 -16.87
CA TRP A 68 27.65 13.64 -15.87
C TRP A 68 26.35 13.97 -15.15
N TYR A 69 26.06 15.26 -14.95
CA TYR A 69 24.82 15.69 -14.28
C TYR A 69 23.57 15.39 -15.11
N ILE A 70 23.68 15.32 -16.45
CA ILE A 70 22.53 14.94 -17.31
C ILE A 70 22.10 13.51 -17.01
N TRP A 71 23.05 12.61 -16.77
CA TRP A 71 22.75 11.23 -16.39
C TRP A 71 22.05 11.13 -15.05
N ILE A 72 22.43 11.95 -14.08
CA ILE A 72 21.77 12.02 -12.78
C ILE A 72 20.32 12.50 -12.95
N VAL A 73 20.13 13.60 -13.68
CA VAL A 73 18.78 14.16 -13.90
C VAL A 73 17.90 13.15 -14.63
N ALA A 74 18.38 12.52 -15.68
CA ALA A 74 17.65 11.50 -16.43
C ALA A 74 17.25 10.32 -15.52
N THR A 75 18.19 9.83 -14.71
CA THR A 75 17.93 8.75 -13.76
C THR A 75 16.89 9.15 -12.71
N LEU A 76 16.95 10.36 -12.17
CA LEU A 76 15.97 10.87 -11.22
C LEU A 76 14.56 10.94 -11.83
N ILE A 77 14.45 11.40 -13.09
CA ILE A 77 13.17 11.45 -13.81
C ILE A 77 12.59 10.03 -13.97
N VAL A 78 13.41 9.09 -14.44
CA VAL A 78 12.98 7.70 -14.63
C VAL A 78 12.59 7.05 -13.31
N MET A 79 13.34 7.31 -12.23
CA MET A 79 13.06 6.76 -10.90
C MET A 79 11.87 7.42 -10.19
N PHE A 80 11.51 8.65 -10.57
CA PHE A 80 10.40 9.37 -9.95
C PHE A 80 9.07 8.60 -10.03
N PHE A 81 8.74 8.04 -11.19
CA PHE A 81 7.49 7.31 -11.40
C PHE A 81 7.39 6.03 -10.56
N PRO A 82 8.36 5.10 -10.58
CA PRO A 82 8.28 3.90 -9.76
C PRO A 82 8.31 4.21 -8.25
N ILE A 83 9.08 5.21 -7.81
CA ILE A 83 9.11 5.62 -6.41
C ILE A 83 7.75 6.18 -6.00
N ARG A 84 7.18 7.11 -6.78
CA ARG A 84 5.85 7.68 -6.52
C ARG A 84 4.78 6.61 -6.48
N TRP A 85 4.78 5.68 -7.44
CA TRP A 85 3.86 4.55 -7.50
C TRP A 85 4.00 3.64 -6.27
N TRP A 86 5.22 3.33 -5.85
CA TRP A 86 5.49 2.54 -4.64
C TRP A 86 4.98 3.23 -3.38
N LEU A 87 5.25 4.52 -3.23
CA LEU A 87 4.83 5.30 -2.07
C LEU A 87 3.30 5.45 -1.96
N ARG A 88 2.60 5.48 -3.09
CA ARG A 88 1.14 5.63 -3.15
C ARG A 88 0.37 4.31 -3.06
N ARG A 89 1.05 3.18 -3.07
CA ARG A 89 0.38 1.88 -2.99
C ARG A 89 -0.53 1.78 -1.77
N PRO A 90 -1.75 1.24 -1.97
CA PRO A 90 -2.65 0.98 -0.87
C PRO A 90 -2.14 -0.19 -0.02
N TRP A 91 -2.37 -0.06 1.28
CA TRP A 91 -2.10 -1.08 2.27
C TRP A 91 -3.42 -1.57 2.84
N THR A 92 -3.54 -2.85 2.99
CA THR A 92 -4.66 -3.47 3.70
C THR A 92 -4.27 -3.69 5.15
N VAL A 93 -5.07 -3.17 6.07
CA VAL A 93 -4.98 -3.48 7.49
C VAL A 93 -6.14 -4.41 7.81
N VAL A 94 -5.84 -5.54 8.43
CA VAL A 94 -6.81 -6.55 8.82
C VAL A 94 -6.67 -6.79 10.31
N ALA A 95 -7.78 -6.68 11.04
CA ALA A 95 -7.90 -7.11 12.42
C ALA A 95 -8.90 -8.26 12.48
N GLU A 96 -8.48 -9.41 12.96
CA GLU A 96 -9.31 -10.60 13.05
C GLU A 96 -9.20 -11.24 14.41
N THR A 97 -10.31 -11.78 14.91
CA THR A 97 -10.36 -12.58 16.12
C THR A 97 -11.10 -13.87 15.85
N GLU A 98 -10.59 -14.95 16.41
CA GLU A 98 -11.30 -16.21 16.44
C GLU A 98 -12.45 -16.09 17.44
N GLY A 99 -13.62 -16.63 17.07
CA GLY A 99 -14.76 -16.65 17.98
C GLY A 99 -14.48 -17.53 19.20
N ASP A 100 -15.03 -17.16 20.33
CA ASP A 100 -15.02 -18.00 21.53
C ASP A 100 -16.36 -18.72 21.65
N TYR A 101 -16.37 -20.02 21.42
CA TYR A 101 -17.57 -20.86 21.49
C TYR A 101 -18.13 -20.95 22.91
N ASP A 102 -17.27 -20.89 23.92
CA ASP A 102 -17.70 -20.99 25.32
C ASP A 102 -18.40 -19.72 25.78
N GLN A 103 -17.98 -18.55 25.25
CA GLN A 103 -18.58 -17.25 25.57
C GLN A 103 -19.64 -16.80 24.55
N LYS A 104 -19.98 -17.64 23.56
CA LYS A 104 -20.92 -17.31 22.46
C LYS A 104 -20.55 -16.04 21.69
N GLN A 105 -19.27 -15.74 21.59
CA GLN A 105 -18.77 -14.59 20.84
C GLN A 105 -18.39 -15.03 19.42
N PRO A 106 -18.96 -14.43 18.38
CA PRO A 106 -18.66 -14.79 17.01
C PRO A 106 -17.24 -14.35 16.62
N ALA A 107 -16.67 -15.04 15.65
CA ALA A 107 -15.47 -14.58 14.98
C ALA A 107 -15.76 -13.25 14.28
N GLU A 108 -14.86 -12.30 14.42
CA GLU A 108 -14.98 -10.99 13.78
C GLU A 108 -13.76 -10.70 12.93
N ARG A 109 -14.02 -10.11 11.78
CA ARG A 109 -12.97 -9.65 10.87
C ARG A 109 -13.24 -8.23 10.42
N TRP A 110 -12.24 -7.38 10.57
CA TRP A 110 -12.27 -5.99 10.15
C TRP A 110 -11.19 -5.75 9.12
N THR A 111 -11.53 -5.12 7.99
CA THR A 111 -10.58 -4.83 6.93
C THR A 111 -10.69 -3.37 6.52
N GLY A 112 -9.56 -2.76 6.21
CA GLY A 112 -9.52 -1.38 5.74
C GLY A 112 -8.37 -1.17 4.75
N LEU A 113 -8.61 -0.34 3.75
CA LEU A 113 -7.62 0.09 2.78
C LEU A 113 -7.08 1.45 3.17
N ILE A 114 -5.75 1.56 3.25
CA ILE A 114 -5.08 2.77 3.69
C ILE A 114 -3.99 3.13 2.69
N ARG A 115 -4.03 4.34 2.17
CA ARG A 115 -3.00 4.84 1.27
C ARG A 115 -1.75 5.25 2.03
N GLY A 116 -0.62 4.68 1.63
CA GLY A 116 0.70 4.99 2.20
C GLY A 116 1.07 4.13 3.42
N GLY A 117 2.29 3.61 3.39
CA GLY A 117 2.79 2.68 4.42
C GLY A 117 2.98 3.32 5.81
N SER A 118 3.21 4.63 5.90
CA SER A 118 3.29 5.37 7.16
C SER A 118 1.93 5.46 7.85
N ARG A 119 0.89 5.86 7.11
CA ARG A 119 -0.49 5.91 7.60
C ARG A 119 -1.00 4.54 8.03
N ALA A 120 -0.71 3.50 7.23
CA ALA A 120 -1.08 2.13 7.60
C ALA A 120 -0.40 1.64 8.88
N ARG A 121 0.83 2.11 9.18
CA ARG A 121 1.50 1.81 10.46
C ARG A 121 0.83 2.53 11.62
N GLU A 122 0.47 3.77 11.42
CA GLU A 122 -0.18 4.60 12.44
C GLU A 122 -1.56 4.04 12.77
N GLU A 123 -2.36 3.73 11.76
CA GLU A 123 -3.66 3.10 11.95
C GLU A 123 -3.56 1.76 12.69
N MET A 124 -2.60 0.92 12.31
CA MET A 124 -2.35 -0.33 13.04
C MET A 124 -2.04 -0.09 14.52
N ARG A 125 -1.32 1.01 14.87
CA ARG A 125 -1.04 1.35 16.27
C ARG A 125 -2.30 1.82 16.99
N ILE A 126 -3.15 2.60 16.32
CA ILE A 126 -4.43 3.07 16.87
C ILE A 126 -5.35 1.89 17.12
N VAL A 127 -5.50 0.98 16.15
CA VAL A 127 -6.29 -0.24 16.27
C VAL A 127 -5.80 -1.09 17.47
N VAL A 128 -4.51 -1.33 17.58
CA VAL A 128 -3.92 -2.09 18.69
C VAL A 128 -4.20 -1.42 20.05
N ARG A 129 -4.11 -0.09 20.12
CA ARG A 129 -4.43 0.66 21.34
C ARG A 129 -5.92 0.53 21.69
N ARG A 130 -6.80 0.67 20.70
CA ARG A 130 -8.25 0.56 20.88
C ARG A 130 -8.68 -0.84 21.32
N LEU A 131 -8.15 -1.88 20.74
CA LEU A 131 -8.40 -3.24 21.17
C LEU A 131 -8.07 -3.44 22.66
N ARG A 132 -6.99 -2.83 23.14
CA ARG A 132 -6.60 -2.91 24.55
C ARG A 132 -7.47 -2.08 25.50
N THR A 133 -8.14 -1.05 25.01
CA THR A 133 -8.91 -0.12 25.86
C THR A 133 -10.42 -0.25 25.69
N GLN A 134 -10.90 -0.64 24.52
CA GLN A 134 -12.32 -0.64 24.16
C GLN A 134 -12.82 -1.98 23.59
N GLY A 135 -11.92 -2.92 23.28
CA GLY A 135 -12.28 -4.23 22.72
C GLY A 135 -12.71 -4.23 21.25
N THR A 136 -12.84 -3.04 20.61
CA THR A 136 -13.26 -2.90 19.23
C THR A 136 -12.18 -2.24 18.38
N PRO A 137 -11.90 -2.74 17.15
CA PRO A 137 -10.89 -2.15 16.28
C PRO A 137 -11.35 -0.86 15.60
N GLY A 138 -12.66 -0.66 15.43
CA GLY A 138 -13.26 0.50 14.76
C GLY A 138 -13.24 1.78 15.59
N HIS A 139 -13.13 2.93 14.91
CA HIS A 139 -13.31 4.27 15.49
C HIS A 139 -13.98 5.19 14.45
N ALA A 140 -14.42 6.39 14.87
CA ALA A 140 -15.22 7.28 14.03
C ALA A 140 -14.59 7.57 12.64
N ASP A 141 -13.26 7.73 12.60
CA ASP A 141 -12.52 8.00 11.37
C ASP A 141 -11.73 6.78 10.88
N SER A 142 -12.05 5.58 11.36
CA SER A 142 -11.34 4.37 10.98
C SER A 142 -11.73 3.93 9.57
N PRO A 143 -10.76 3.66 8.71
CA PRO A 143 -11.02 3.03 7.41
C PRO A 143 -11.40 1.55 7.54
N LEU A 144 -11.28 0.96 8.75
CA LEU A 144 -11.63 -0.45 8.98
C LEU A 144 -13.13 -0.61 9.07
N GLN A 145 -13.66 -1.56 8.30
CA GLN A 145 -15.06 -1.95 8.30
C GLN A 145 -15.19 -3.44 8.67
N PRO A 146 -16.25 -3.81 9.40
CA PRO A 146 -16.49 -5.22 9.67
C PRO A 146 -16.84 -5.94 8.37
N VAL A 147 -16.25 -7.10 8.19
CA VAL A 147 -16.55 -8.00 7.07
C VAL A 147 -17.26 -9.21 7.63
N ASN A 148 -18.54 -9.29 7.30
CA ASN A 148 -19.40 -10.44 7.66
C ASN A 148 -19.18 -11.59 6.68
#